data_b1b6d673539642059af93af3d02ddda9
#
_entry.id   b1b6d673539642059af93af3d02ddda9
#
_cell.length_a   1.000
_cell.length_b   1.000
_cell.length_c   1.000
_cell.angle_alpha   90.00
_cell.angle_beta   90.00
_cell.angle_gamma   90.00
#
_symmetry.space_group_name_H-M   'P 1'
#
loop_
_entity.id
_entity.type
_entity.pdbx_description
1 polymer ?
#
loop_
_entity_poly.entity_id
_entity_poly.type
_entity_poly.pdbx_seq_one_letter_code
_entity_poly.pdbx_strand_id
1 'polypeptide(L)'
;MIIFINGIAIVVGALAGVFLRHIISERFAQHIMQGLALCVFLVGIKGAIQIPNSLLMILSLVCGGAVGEGLQMEERVRKFSDWLQEKASKGKENNLNIGEGFVAAVMIFCVGALATMGSIQLGITGDPTLLQTKSVLDGITSIFLAATEGIGVGLSAVAVIAYELILVGLSQIVAPHLNEVVTVSMSAVGSVLLVGLAMNLLGITKIKVLNFLPAIFMPILLVPLFALF
;
A
#
# COMPACT_ATOMS: atom_id res chain seq x y z
N MET A 1 -17.24 -3.54 8.75
CA MET A 1 -16.85 -2.85 10.00
C MET A 1 -15.33 -2.68 10.12
N ILE A 2 -14.51 -3.74 9.95
CA ILE A 2 -13.04 -3.66 10.13
C ILE A 2 -12.34 -2.66 9.21
N ILE A 3 -12.76 -2.55 7.95
CA ILE A 3 -12.22 -1.60 6.97
C ILE A 3 -12.31 -0.15 7.49
N PHE A 4 -13.45 0.21 8.07
CA PHE A 4 -13.63 1.54 8.66
C PHE A 4 -12.78 1.73 9.92
N ILE A 5 -12.56 0.67 10.71
CA ILE A 5 -11.66 0.69 11.86
C ILE A 5 -10.24 0.97 11.39
N ASN A 6 -9.79 0.36 10.28
CA ASN A 6 -8.48 0.64 9.68
C ASN A 6 -8.37 2.12 9.27
N GLY A 7 -9.36 2.65 8.55
CA GLY A 7 -9.38 4.06 8.19
C GLY A 7 -9.35 5.01 9.40
N ILE A 8 -10.11 4.70 10.47
CA ILE A 8 -10.09 5.47 11.71
C ILE A 8 -8.71 5.40 12.38
N ALA A 9 -8.09 4.21 12.41
CA ALA A 9 -6.74 4.04 12.98
C ALA A 9 -5.71 4.90 12.24
N ILE A 10 -5.77 4.97 10.90
CA ILE A 10 -4.92 5.84 10.08
C ILE A 10 -5.16 7.32 10.43
N VAL A 11 -6.40 7.76 10.49
CA VAL A 11 -6.73 9.16 10.80
C VAL A 11 -6.28 9.54 12.21
N VAL A 12 -6.59 8.72 13.20
CA VAL A 12 -6.18 8.97 14.60
C VAL A 12 -4.67 8.96 14.74
N GLY A 13 -3.99 7.98 14.12
CA GLY A 13 -2.54 7.92 14.09
C GLY A 13 -1.92 9.15 13.41
N ALA A 14 -2.46 9.58 12.29
CA ALA A 14 -1.99 10.78 11.58
C ALA A 14 -2.18 12.05 12.40
N LEU A 15 -3.33 12.22 13.04
CA LEU A 15 -3.56 13.38 13.94
C LEU A 15 -2.57 13.37 15.11
N ALA A 16 -2.36 12.23 15.74
CA ALA A 16 -1.36 12.07 16.79
C ALA A 16 0.05 12.41 16.29
N GLY A 17 0.43 11.93 15.09
CA GLY A 17 1.72 12.20 14.47
C GLY A 17 1.94 13.69 14.20
N VAL A 18 0.95 14.37 13.60
CA VAL A 18 1.02 15.82 13.37
C VAL A 18 1.14 16.60 14.68
N PHE A 19 0.44 16.18 15.73
CA PHE A 19 0.54 16.80 17.04
C PHE A 19 1.94 16.59 17.66
N LEU A 20 2.49 15.39 17.54
CA LEU A 20 3.81 15.03 18.04
C LEU A 20 4.95 15.67 17.24
N ARG A 21 4.70 16.15 16.02
CA ARG A 21 5.69 16.81 15.16
C ARG A 21 6.41 17.98 15.86
N HIS A 22 5.72 18.69 16.74
CA HIS A 22 6.32 19.81 17.51
C HIS A 22 7.27 19.33 18.62
N ILE A 23 7.14 18.08 19.06
CA ILE A 23 7.95 17.47 20.12
C ILE A 23 9.07 16.62 19.50
N ILE A 24 8.82 16.03 18.35
CA ILE A 24 9.75 15.15 17.64
C ILE A 24 10.63 16.01 16.72
N SER A 25 11.95 15.99 16.92
CA SER A 25 12.86 16.66 16.00
C SER A 25 12.80 15.98 14.62
N GLU A 26 12.97 16.76 13.54
CA GLU A 26 13.01 16.22 12.15
C GLU A 26 14.04 15.10 12.00
N ARG A 27 15.20 15.26 12.64
CA ARG A 27 16.27 14.25 12.65
C ARG A 27 15.80 12.94 13.28
N PHE A 28 15.07 12.99 14.39
CA PHE A 28 14.52 11.80 15.05
C PHE A 28 13.47 11.13 14.17
N ALA A 29 12.55 11.92 13.59
CA ALA A 29 11.52 11.42 12.70
C ALA A 29 12.12 10.72 11.48
N GLN A 30 13.15 11.31 10.83
CA GLN A 30 13.87 10.69 9.71
C GLN A 30 14.52 9.36 10.12
N HIS A 31 15.14 9.26 11.30
CA HIS A 31 15.73 8.00 11.76
C HIS A 31 14.66 6.92 11.98
N ILE A 32 13.50 7.27 12.53
CA ILE A 32 12.39 6.33 12.69
C ILE A 32 11.86 5.88 11.32
N MET A 33 11.70 6.80 10.37
CA MET A 33 11.28 6.47 9.00
C MET A 33 12.28 5.52 8.30
N GLN A 34 13.58 5.75 8.48
CA GLN A 34 14.60 4.82 7.98
C GLN A 34 14.47 3.43 8.63
N GLY A 35 14.22 3.38 9.95
CA GLY A 35 13.97 2.13 10.66
C GLY A 35 12.72 1.40 10.13
N LEU A 36 11.62 2.12 9.92
CA LEU A 36 10.41 1.57 9.29
C LEU A 36 10.69 1.06 7.88
N ALA A 37 11.43 1.83 7.07
CA ALA A 37 11.79 1.41 5.71
C ALA A 37 12.61 0.11 5.72
N LEU A 38 13.54 -0.06 6.65
CA LEU A 38 14.30 -1.31 6.82
C LEU A 38 13.39 -2.48 7.22
N CYS A 39 12.40 -2.25 8.10
CA CYS A 39 11.42 -3.27 8.44
C CYS A 39 10.57 -3.67 7.23
N VAL A 40 10.08 -2.69 6.46
CA VAL A 40 9.31 -2.93 5.23
C VAL A 40 10.17 -3.68 4.20
N PHE A 41 11.44 -3.32 4.07
CA PHE A 41 12.41 -4.00 3.20
C PHE A 41 12.56 -5.48 3.56
N LEU A 42 12.77 -5.77 4.85
CA LEU A 42 12.91 -7.14 5.35
C LEU A 42 11.64 -7.97 5.13
N VAL A 43 10.47 -7.39 5.43
CA VAL A 43 9.17 -8.05 5.19
C VAL A 43 8.97 -8.31 3.70
N GLY A 44 9.32 -7.34 2.85
CA GLY A 44 9.27 -7.47 1.40
C GLY A 44 10.16 -8.61 0.89
N ILE A 45 11.43 -8.68 1.31
CA ILE A 45 12.33 -9.78 0.92
C ILE A 45 11.76 -11.12 1.40
N LYS A 46 11.35 -11.21 2.68
CA LYS A 46 10.83 -12.46 3.25
C LYS A 46 9.62 -13.00 2.50
N GLY A 47 8.73 -12.11 2.04
CA GLY A 47 7.57 -12.51 1.25
C GLY A 47 7.93 -12.83 -0.21
N ALA A 48 8.83 -12.05 -0.82
CA ALA A 48 9.23 -12.23 -2.21
C ALA A 48 9.90 -13.59 -2.49
N ILE A 49 10.73 -14.08 -1.57
CA ILE A 49 11.41 -15.39 -1.72
C ILE A 49 10.47 -16.60 -1.61
N GLN A 50 9.21 -16.41 -1.22
CA GLN A 50 8.23 -17.48 -1.14
C GLN A 50 7.57 -17.81 -2.49
N ILE A 51 7.94 -17.11 -3.56
CA ILE A 51 7.36 -17.35 -4.89
C ILE A 51 7.67 -18.77 -5.37
N PRO A 52 6.65 -19.54 -5.79
CA PRO A 52 6.88 -20.92 -6.28
C PRO A 52 7.66 -20.98 -7.59
N ASN A 53 7.54 -19.94 -8.43
CA ASN A 53 8.16 -19.88 -9.74
C ASN A 53 8.64 -18.45 -10.06
N SER A 54 9.95 -18.30 -10.23
CA SER A 54 10.56 -16.99 -10.53
C SER A 54 10.12 -16.42 -11.89
N LEU A 55 9.83 -17.26 -12.88
CA LEU A 55 9.32 -16.82 -14.19
C LEU A 55 7.93 -16.19 -14.04
N LEU A 56 7.08 -16.75 -13.19
CA LEU A 56 5.76 -16.20 -12.87
C LEU A 56 5.89 -14.79 -12.24
N MET A 57 6.85 -14.59 -11.34
CA MET A 57 7.12 -13.27 -10.78
C MET A 57 7.55 -12.28 -11.85
N ILE A 58 8.52 -12.64 -12.69
CA ILE A 58 9.02 -11.78 -13.77
C ILE A 58 7.87 -11.36 -14.70
N LEU A 59 7.08 -12.32 -15.18
CA LEU A 59 5.96 -12.03 -16.08
C LEU A 59 4.88 -11.20 -15.40
N SER A 60 4.59 -11.48 -14.12
CA SER A 60 3.62 -10.66 -13.34
C SER A 60 4.07 -9.22 -13.24
N LEU A 61 5.34 -8.98 -12.93
CA LEU A 61 5.87 -7.62 -12.82
C LEU A 61 5.93 -6.91 -14.18
N VAL A 62 6.37 -7.59 -15.24
CA VAL A 62 6.45 -7.00 -16.59
C VAL A 62 5.07 -6.69 -17.14
N CYS A 63 4.16 -7.66 -17.14
CA CYS A 63 2.80 -7.44 -17.66
C CYS A 63 2.01 -6.45 -16.80
N GLY A 64 2.07 -6.61 -15.48
CA GLY A 64 1.35 -5.73 -14.55
C GLY A 64 1.91 -4.30 -14.57
N GLY A 65 3.24 -4.14 -14.65
CA GLY A 65 3.89 -2.85 -14.81
C GLY A 65 3.52 -2.17 -16.12
N ALA A 66 3.47 -2.92 -17.23
CA ALA A 66 3.04 -2.40 -18.53
C ALA A 66 1.58 -1.92 -18.49
N VAL A 67 0.68 -2.69 -17.85
CA VAL A 67 -0.72 -2.28 -17.65
C VAL A 67 -0.82 -1.04 -16.77
N GLY A 68 -0.10 -1.00 -15.66
CA GLY A 68 -0.16 0.13 -14.73
C GLY A 68 0.48 1.40 -15.29
N GLU A 69 1.56 1.30 -16.07
CA GLU A 69 2.14 2.44 -16.79
C GLU A 69 1.17 2.93 -17.88
N GLY A 70 0.53 2.04 -18.63
CA GLY A 70 -0.51 2.39 -19.61
C GLY A 70 -1.70 3.09 -18.97
N LEU A 71 -2.07 2.70 -17.75
CA LEU A 71 -3.12 3.35 -16.96
C LEU A 71 -2.64 4.60 -16.23
N GLN A 72 -1.32 4.88 -16.19
CA GLN A 72 -0.71 6.00 -15.48
C GLN A 72 -1.19 6.09 -14.03
N MET A 73 -1.20 4.96 -13.31
CA MET A 73 -1.83 4.87 -11.99
C MET A 73 -1.22 5.84 -10.99
N GLU A 74 0.11 5.97 -10.94
CA GLU A 74 0.79 6.91 -10.06
C GLU A 74 0.42 8.37 -10.36
N GLU A 75 0.34 8.72 -11.64
CA GLU A 75 -0.06 10.07 -12.04
C GLU A 75 -1.51 10.39 -11.69
N ARG A 76 -2.42 9.41 -11.81
CA ARG A 76 -3.82 9.57 -11.39
C ARG A 76 -3.96 9.77 -9.89
N VAL A 77 -3.21 8.97 -9.10
CA VAL A 77 -3.18 9.12 -7.64
C VAL A 77 -2.60 10.47 -7.26
N ARG A 78 -1.53 10.92 -7.94
CA ARG A 78 -0.93 12.23 -7.74
C ARG A 78 -1.90 13.37 -8.09
N LYS A 79 -2.56 13.32 -9.24
CA LYS A 79 -3.59 14.31 -9.61
C LYS A 79 -4.74 14.38 -8.60
N PHE A 80 -5.16 13.24 -8.08
CA PHE A 80 -6.18 13.19 -7.02
C PHE A 80 -5.67 13.82 -5.72
N SER A 81 -4.42 13.57 -5.37
CA SER A 81 -3.75 14.20 -4.23
C SER A 81 -3.66 15.71 -4.38
N ASP A 82 -3.23 16.21 -5.57
CA ASP A 82 -3.13 17.63 -5.87
C ASP A 82 -4.51 18.30 -5.79
N TRP A 83 -5.55 17.65 -6.28
CA TRP A 83 -6.93 18.13 -6.18
C TRP A 83 -7.42 18.19 -4.71
N LEU A 84 -7.07 17.19 -3.87
CA LEU A 84 -7.36 17.23 -2.45
C LEU A 84 -6.64 18.40 -1.75
N GLN A 85 -5.36 18.61 -2.10
CA GLN A 85 -4.56 19.70 -1.59
C GLN A 85 -5.17 21.06 -1.97
N GLU A 86 -5.58 21.25 -3.22
CA GLU A 86 -6.23 22.48 -3.69
C GLU A 86 -7.54 22.75 -2.93
N LYS A 87 -8.36 21.71 -2.71
CA LYS A 87 -9.60 21.85 -1.92
C LYS A 87 -9.35 22.13 -0.44
N ALA A 88 -8.33 21.53 0.15
CA ALA A 88 -7.98 21.71 1.56
C ALA A 88 -7.31 23.07 1.83
N SER A 89 -6.59 23.62 0.85
CA SER A 89 -5.86 24.89 0.98
C SER A 89 -6.69 26.14 0.63
N LYS A 90 -7.96 25.99 0.29
CA LYS A 90 -8.84 27.16 0.07
C LYS A 90 -9.00 27.98 1.34
N GLY A 91 -7.98 28.82 1.65
CA GLY A 91 -8.05 29.84 2.70
C GLY A 91 -6.83 30.05 3.57
N LYS A 92 -5.75 29.29 3.44
CA LYS A 92 -4.51 29.56 4.18
C LYS A 92 -3.29 29.20 3.33
N GLU A 93 -2.36 30.15 3.19
CA GLU A 93 -0.98 29.93 2.80
C GLU A 93 -0.28 29.09 3.89
N ASN A 94 -0.55 27.83 3.94
CA ASN A 94 0.25 26.91 4.73
C ASN A 94 0.90 25.92 3.77
N ASN A 95 2.24 25.93 3.74
CA ASN A 95 3.13 24.98 3.07
C ASN A 95 2.98 23.56 3.69
N LEU A 96 1.78 23.02 3.68
CA LEU A 96 1.52 21.64 4.05
C LEU A 96 1.68 20.83 2.75
N ASN A 97 2.73 20.02 2.66
CA ASN A 97 2.92 19.04 1.57
C ASN A 97 1.90 17.90 1.71
N ILE A 98 0.59 18.25 1.67
CA ILE A 98 -0.51 17.30 1.82
C ILE A 98 -0.39 16.21 0.76
N GLY A 99 0.03 16.60 -0.45
CA GLY A 99 0.17 15.71 -1.58
C GLY A 99 1.21 14.62 -1.38
N GLU A 100 2.40 14.97 -0.93
CA GLU A 100 3.49 14.02 -0.74
C GLU A 100 3.15 13.01 0.37
N GLY A 101 2.64 13.47 1.51
CA GLY A 101 2.22 12.61 2.60
C GLY A 101 1.06 11.68 2.22
N PHE A 102 0.10 12.16 1.40
CA PHE A 102 -0.98 11.34 0.88
C PHE A 102 -0.44 10.21 -0.03
N VAL A 103 0.41 10.55 -1.01
CA VAL A 103 0.96 9.56 -1.96
C VAL A 103 1.82 8.53 -1.24
N ALA A 104 2.71 8.96 -0.33
CA ALA A 104 3.54 8.06 0.46
C ALA A 104 2.67 7.09 1.29
N ALA A 105 1.64 7.60 1.97
CA ALA A 105 0.72 6.79 2.76
C ALA A 105 -0.08 5.79 1.90
N VAL A 106 -0.61 6.22 0.76
CA VAL A 106 -1.32 5.31 -0.16
C VAL A 106 -0.39 4.19 -0.64
N MET A 107 0.86 4.51 -1.00
CA MET A 107 1.84 3.50 -1.37
C MET A 107 2.09 2.48 -0.25
N ILE A 108 2.30 2.95 0.98
CA ILE A 108 2.59 2.08 2.12
C ILE A 108 1.37 1.20 2.46
N PHE A 109 0.17 1.79 2.52
CA PHE A 109 -1.00 1.12 3.05
C PHE A 109 -1.75 0.26 2.03
N CYS A 110 -1.71 0.61 0.73
CA CYS A 110 -2.41 -0.16 -0.31
C CYS A 110 -1.54 -1.25 -0.96
N VAL A 111 -0.21 -1.07 -1.05
CA VAL A 111 0.68 -2.01 -1.77
C VAL A 111 0.96 -3.29 -0.97
N GLY A 112 0.77 -3.28 0.34
CA GLY A 112 1.11 -4.42 1.20
C GLY A 112 0.24 -5.66 0.95
N ALA A 113 0.86 -6.86 1.07
CA ALA A 113 0.16 -8.14 0.98
C ALA A 113 -1.01 -8.25 1.98
N LEU A 114 -0.90 -7.64 3.16
CA LEU A 114 -1.97 -7.61 4.16
C LEU A 114 -3.22 -6.86 3.69
N ALA A 115 -3.08 -5.78 2.92
CA ALA A 115 -4.21 -5.07 2.37
C ALA A 115 -4.97 -5.93 1.36
N THR A 116 -4.26 -6.53 0.42
CA THR A 116 -4.85 -7.33 -0.66
C THR A 116 -5.41 -8.66 -0.13
N MET A 117 -4.58 -9.44 0.55
CA MET A 117 -5.00 -10.76 1.07
C MET A 117 -6.05 -10.62 2.18
N GLY A 118 -5.89 -9.65 3.09
CA GLY A 118 -6.83 -9.40 4.16
C GLY A 118 -8.22 -9.01 3.63
N SER A 119 -8.29 -8.17 2.59
CA SER A 119 -9.55 -7.79 1.97
C SER A 119 -10.20 -8.96 1.24
N ILE A 120 -9.43 -9.76 0.51
CA ILE A 120 -9.91 -10.95 -0.18
C ILE A 120 -10.41 -11.98 0.85
N GLN A 121 -9.66 -12.26 1.90
CA GLN A 121 -10.04 -13.18 2.96
C GLN A 121 -11.32 -12.74 3.65
N LEU A 122 -11.41 -11.45 4.01
CA LEU A 122 -12.65 -10.89 4.59
C LEU A 122 -13.86 -11.10 3.68
N GLY A 123 -13.70 -10.88 2.37
CA GLY A 123 -14.80 -11.01 1.42
C GLY A 123 -15.23 -12.46 1.15
N ILE A 124 -14.32 -13.44 1.25
CA ILE A 124 -14.60 -14.86 1.00
C ILE A 124 -15.08 -15.57 2.26
N THR A 125 -14.36 -15.41 3.37
CA THR A 125 -14.59 -16.18 4.59
C THR A 125 -15.23 -15.38 5.72
N GLY A 126 -15.28 -14.05 5.60
CA GLY A 126 -15.71 -13.15 6.66
C GLY A 126 -14.70 -12.98 7.78
N ASP A 127 -13.49 -13.56 7.66
CA ASP A 127 -12.44 -13.49 8.68
C ASP A 127 -11.69 -12.15 8.61
N PRO A 128 -11.76 -11.30 9.67
CA PRO A 128 -11.15 -9.98 9.70
C PRO A 128 -9.70 -9.98 10.20
N THR A 129 -9.11 -11.12 10.57
CA THR A 129 -7.86 -11.22 11.34
C THR A 129 -6.70 -10.48 10.67
N LEU A 130 -6.51 -10.64 9.36
CA LEU A 130 -5.44 -9.96 8.63
C LEU A 130 -5.64 -8.45 8.60
N LEU A 131 -6.88 -7.99 8.40
CA LEU A 131 -7.18 -6.55 8.41
C LEU A 131 -7.13 -5.94 9.82
N GLN A 132 -7.41 -6.72 10.88
CA GLN A 132 -7.18 -6.27 12.25
C GLN A 132 -5.69 -6.02 12.51
N THR A 133 -4.85 -6.98 12.16
CA THR A 133 -3.39 -6.84 12.24
C THR A 133 -2.91 -5.64 11.45
N LYS A 134 -3.40 -5.49 10.22
CA LYS A 134 -3.12 -4.34 9.35
C LYS A 134 -3.52 -3.02 10.00
N SER A 135 -4.71 -2.94 10.60
CA SER A 135 -5.21 -1.71 11.23
C SER A 135 -4.29 -1.22 12.35
N VAL A 136 -3.72 -2.13 13.13
CA VAL A 136 -2.74 -1.78 14.17
C VAL A 136 -1.45 -1.27 13.54
N LEU A 137 -0.95 -1.96 12.51
CA LEU A 137 0.28 -1.57 11.81
C LEU A 137 0.12 -0.23 11.11
N ASP A 138 -0.96 -0.03 10.38
CA ASP A 138 -1.25 1.22 9.66
C ASP A 138 -1.43 2.38 10.65
N GLY A 139 -2.13 2.16 11.77
CA GLY A 139 -2.29 3.18 12.81
C GLY A 139 -0.96 3.62 13.41
N ILE A 140 -0.08 2.68 13.78
CA ILE A 140 1.25 2.99 14.32
C ILE A 140 2.10 3.69 13.25
N THR A 141 2.13 3.15 12.03
CA THR A 141 2.90 3.74 10.91
C THR A 141 2.42 5.15 10.59
N SER A 142 1.10 5.40 10.67
CA SER A 142 0.52 6.73 10.44
C SER A 142 1.03 7.79 11.41
N ILE A 143 1.32 7.42 12.67
CA ILE A 143 1.88 8.35 13.66
C ILE A 143 3.24 8.87 13.18
N PHE A 144 4.13 7.96 12.82
CA PHE A 144 5.50 8.34 12.43
C PHE A 144 5.53 8.98 11.03
N LEU A 145 4.76 8.45 10.10
CA LEU A 145 4.68 8.99 8.75
C LEU A 145 4.08 10.41 8.76
N ALA A 146 3.03 10.66 9.55
CA ALA A 146 2.45 12.00 9.64
C ALA A 146 3.30 13.00 10.42
N ALA A 147 4.16 12.54 11.30
CA ALA A 147 5.15 13.41 11.97
C ALA A 147 6.17 13.96 10.95
N THR A 148 6.49 13.23 9.88
CA THR A 148 7.40 13.65 8.79
C THR A 148 6.66 14.30 7.64
N GLU A 149 5.67 13.62 7.09
CA GLU A 149 4.98 13.95 5.82
C GLU A 149 3.73 14.83 6.03
N GLY A 150 3.29 15.00 7.28
CA GLY A 150 2.17 15.88 7.63
C GLY A 150 0.79 15.24 7.50
N ILE A 151 -0.24 16.10 7.51
CA ILE A 151 -1.66 15.70 7.61
C ILE A 151 -2.17 14.92 6.38
N GLY A 152 -1.48 15.00 5.24
CA GLY A 152 -1.81 14.25 4.02
C GLY A 152 -1.94 12.75 4.26
N VAL A 153 -1.18 12.22 5.22
CA VAL A 153 -1.23 10.82 5.65
C VAL A 153 -2.64 10.43 6.13
N GLY A 154 -3.30 11.29 6.92
CA GLY A 154 -4.66 11.04 7.39
C GLY A 154 -5.70 10.97 6.26
N LEU A 155 -5.51 11.77 5.20
CA LEU A 155 -6.40 11.76 4.04
C LEU A 155 -6.29 10.46 3.23
N SER A 156 -5.18 9.74 3.32
CA SER A 156 -5.02 8.43 2.66
C SER A 156 -6.02 7.39 3.14
N ALA A 157 -6.60 7.56 4.33
CA ALA A 157 -7.63 6.67 4.86
C ALA A 157 -8.80 6.49 3.89
N VAL A 158 -9.19 7.55 3.15
CA VAL A 158 -10.26 7.47 2.14
C VAL A 158 -9.86 6.54 0.99
N ALA A 159 -8.62 6.67 0.50
CA ALA A 159 -8.11 5.82 -0.58
C ALA A 159 -7.96 4.36 -0.11
N VAL A 160 -7.49 4.14 1.11
CA VAL A 160 -7.32 2.81 1.71
C VAL A 160 -8.68 2.13 1.88
N ILE A 161 -9.68 2.82 2.46
CA ILE A 161 -11.04 2.31 2.61
C ILE A 161 -11.63 1.95 1.24
N ALA A 162 -11.51 2.84 0.25
CA ALA A 162 -12.03 2.59 -1.09
C ALA A 162 -11.35 1.36 -1.73
N TYR A 163 -10.03 1.24 -1.62
CA TYR A 163 -9.25 0.11 -2.11
C TYR A 163 -9.69 -1.21 -1.47
N GLU A 164 -9.77 -1.26 -0.13
CA GLU A 164 -10.18 -2.46 0.61
C GLU A 164 -11.65 -2.84 0.28
N LEU A 165 -12.56 -1.88 0.18
CA LEU A 165 -13.96 -2.13 -0.20
C LEU A 165 -14.08 -2.71 -1.61
N ILE A 166 -13.31 -2.18 -2.57
CA ILE A 166 -13.27 -2.70 -3.95
C ILE A 166 -12.78 -4.15 -3.94
N LEU A 167 -11.72 -4.46 -3.20
CA LEU A 167 -11.19 -5.81 -3.11
C LEU A 167 -12.17 -6.78 -2.46
N VAL A 168 -12.84 -6.38 -1.37
CA VAL A 168 -13.89 -7.18 -0.73
C VAL A 168 -15.05 -7.42 -1.70
N GLY A 169 -15.49 -6.38 -2.43
CA GLY A 169 -16.56 -6.53 -3.42
C GLY A 169 -16.17 -7.46 -4.58
N LEU A 170 -14.92 -7.43 -5.03
CA LEU A 170 -14.39 -8.28 -6.10
C LEU A 170 -14.03 -9.69 -5.63
N SER A 171 -13.88 -9.93 -4.33
CA SER A 171 -13.40 -11.20 -3.78
C SER A 171 -14.25 -12.40 -4.21
N GLN A 172 -15.55 -12.26 -4.30
CA GLN A 172 -16.48 -13.31 -4.75
C GLN A 172 -16.24 -13.73 -6.21
N ILE A 173 -15.82 -12.78 -7.05
CA ILE A 173 -15.50 -13.03 -8.47
C ILE A 173 -14.13 -13.71 -8.59
N VAL A 174 -13.19 -13.32 -7.75
CA VAL A 174 -11.81 -13.84 -7.77
C VAL A 174 -11.70 -15.17 -7.05
N ALA A 175 -12.56 -15.44 -6.05
CA ALA A 175 -12.52 -16.64 -5.20
C ALA A 175 -12.35 -17.97 -5.96
N PRO A 176 -13.08 -18.24 -7.05
CA PRO A 176 -12.96 -19.51 -7.79
C PRO A 176 -11.58 -19.71 -8.44
N HIS A 177 -10.81 -18.65 -8.63
CA HIS A 177 -9.50 -18.66 -9.28
C HIS A 177 -8.34 -18.62 -8.28
N LEU A 178 -8.64 -18.51 -6.97
CA LEU A 178 -7.66 -18.48 -5.91
C LEU A 178 -7.37 -19.89 -5.40
N ASN A 179 -6.28 -20.46 -5.88
CA ASN A 179 -5.66 -21.62 -5.24
C ASN A 179 -4.43 -21.18 -4.43
N GLU A 180 -3.81 -22.10 -3.71
CA GLU A 180 -2.65 -21.82 -2.88
C GLU A 180 -1.50 -21.20 -3.69
N VAL A 181 -1.22 -21.71 -4.88
CA VAL A 181 -0.15 -21.22 -5.76
C VAL A 181 -0.42 -19.78 -6.22
N VAL A 182 -1.66 -19.46 -6.59
CA VAL A 182 -2.06 -18.10 -6.98
C VAL A 182 -1.90 -17.15 -5.79
N THR A 183 -2.41 -17.54 -4.63
CA THR A 183 -2.39 -16.70 -3.41
C THR A 183 -0.97 -16.42 -2.95
N VAL A 184 -0.11 -17.44 -2.90
CA VAL A 184 1.31 -17.27 -2.54
C VAL A 184 2.03 -16.40 -3.58
N SER A 185 1.75 -16.60 -4.86
CA SER A 185 2.35 -15.80 -5.93
C SER A 185 1.92 -14.33 -5.88
N MET A 186 0.63 -14.05 -5.64
CA MET A 186 0.14 -12.67 -5.45
C MET A 186 0.83 -12.00 -4.26
N SER A 187 0.94 -12.71 -3.13
CA SER A 187 1.61 -12.22 -1.93
C SER A 187 3.10 -11.94 -2.20
N ALA A 188 3.78 -12.83 -2.93
CA ALA A 188 5.19 -12.67 -3.26
C ALA A 188 5.43 -11.48 -4.21
N VAL A 189 4.59 -11.30 -5.24
CA VAL A 189 4.65 -10.13 -6.14
C VAL A 189 4.42 -8.84 -5.35
N GLY A 190 3.39 -8.78 -4.50
CA GLY A 190 3.14 -7.63 -3.62
C GLY A 190 4.34 -7.35 -2.71
N SER A 191 5.02 -8.39 -2.24
CA SER A 191 6.20 -8.27 -1.40
C SER A 191 7.41 -7.67 -2.15
N VAL A 192 7.58 -7.95 -3.45
CA VAL A 192 8.58 -7.26 -4.29
C VAL A 192 8.27 -5.76 -4.38
N LEU A 193 7.00 -5.39 -4.49
CA LEU A 193 6.62 -3.98 -4.50
C LEU A 193 6.94 -3.29 -3.16
N LEU A 194 6.82 -4.01 -2.03
CA LEU A 194 7.26 -3.49 -0.73
C LEU A 194 8.78 -3.24 -0.68
N VAL A 195 9.59 -4.09 -1.33
CA VAL A 195 11.04 -3.84 -1.47
C VAL A 195 11.28 -2.54 -2.23
N GLY A 196 10.63 -2.36 -3.38
CA GLY A 196 10.72 -1.13 -4.17
C GLY A 196 10.30 0.11 -3.38
N LEU A 197 9.21 0.00 -2.61
CA LEU A 197 8.74 1.07 -1.73
C LEU A 197 9.76 1.41 -0.65
N ALA A 198 10.32 0.40 0.01
CA ALA A 198 11.32 0.60 1.06
C ALA A 198 12.58 1.29 0.51
N MET A 199 13.02 0.93 -0.69
CA MET A 199 14.14 1.59 -1.37
C MET A 199 13.83 3.07 -1.67
N ASN A 200 12.59 3.39 -2.05
CA ASN A 200 12.15 4.77 -2.24
C ASN A 200 12.17 5.54 -0.90
N LEU A 201 11.62 4.95 0.18
CA LEU A 201 11.62 5.57 1.52
C LEU A 201 13.03 5.81 2.07
N LEU A 202 14.00 4.96 1.71
CA LEU A 202 15.43 5.15 2.03
C LEU A 202 16.12 6.18 1.13
N GLY A 203 15.42 6.71 0.11
CA GLY A 203 15.98 7.65 -0.85
C GLY A 203 16.96 7.03 -1.86
N ILE A 204 17.02 5.69 -1.94
CA ILE A 204 17.93 4.96 -2.84
C ILE A 204 17.42 4.97 -4.28
N THR A 205 16.09 4.90 -4.46
CA THR A 205 15.43 4.84 -5.78
C THR A 205 14.23 5.78 -5.87
N LYS A 206 13.68 5.89 -7.10
CA LYS A 206 12.43 6.61 -7.39
C LYS A 206 11.52 5.74 -8.28
N ILE A 207 11.30 4.49 -7.86
CA ILE A 207 10.46 3.54 -8.60
C ILE A 207 8.99 3.99 -8.48
N LYS A 208 8.27 4.04 -9.60
CA LYS A 208 6.82 4.31 -9.63
C LYS A 208 6.05 3.06 -9.17
N VAL A 209 6.10 2.76 -7.87
CA VAL A 209 5.56 1.51 -7.31
C VAL A 209 4.07 1.34 -7.58
N LEU A 210 3.29 2.44 -7.59
CA LEU A 210 1.86 2.39 -7.87
C LEU A 210 1.53 1.88 -9.27
N ASN A 211 2.42 2.10 -10.25
CA ASN A 211 2.24 1.57 -11.60
C ASN A 211 2.44 0.05 -11.66
N PHE A 212 2.99 -0.58 -10.63
CA PHE A 212 3.10 -2.03 -10.52
C PHE A 212 1.96 -2.68 -9.72
N LEU A 213 0.98 -1.92 -9.19
CA LEU A 213 -0.15 -2.50 -8.46
C LEU A 213 -0.91 -3.59 -9.25
N PRO A 214 -1.17 -3.46 -10.57
CA PRO A 214 -1.81 -4.51 -11.35
C PRO A 214 -1.02 -5.84 -11.36
N ALA A 215 0.30 -5.80 -11.13
CA ALA A 215 1.14 -6.99 -11.11
C ALA A 215 0.72 -7.99 -10.01
N ILE A 216 0.16 -7.49 -8.88
CA ILE A 216 -0.32 -8.33 -7.79
C ILE A 216 -1.41 -9.29 -8.26
N PHE A 217 -2.22 -8.89 -9.24
CA PHE A 217 -3.34 -9.67 -9.78
C PHE A 217 -2.97 -10.54 -10.99
N MET A 218 -1.79 -10.32 -11.60
CA MET A 218 -1.34 -11.09 -12.76
C MET A 218 -1.26 -12.61 -12.50
N PRO A 219 -0.86 -13.11 -11.31
CA PRO A 219 -0.85 -14.54 -11.03
C PRO A 219 -2.20 -15.22 -11.24
N ILE A 220 -3.33 -14.53 -11.06
CA ILE A 220 -4.67 -15.07 -11.30
C ILE A 220 -4.83 -15.51 -12.77
N LEU A 221 -4.23 -14.76 -13.70
CA LEU A 221 -4.28 -15.04 -15.13
C LEU A 221 -3.14 -15.97 -15.58
N LEU A 222 -1.95 -15.80 -15.00
CA LEU A 222 -0.75 -16.50 -15.44
C LEU A 222 -0.65 -17.93 -14.90
N VAL A 223 -1.06 -18.20 -13.64
CA VAL A 223 -0.98 -19.55 -13.06
C VAL A 223 -1.77 -20.58 -13.86
N PRO A 224 -3.04 -20.34 -14.26
CA PRO A 224 -3.76 -21.26 -15.12
C PRO A 224 -3.09 -21.46 -16.49
N LEU A 225 -2.49 -20.39 -17.03
CA LEU A 225 -1.77 -20.47 -18.32
C LEU A 225 -0.53 -21.37 -18.21
N PHE A 226 0.23 -21.27 -17.12
CA PHE A 226 1.38 -22.13 -16.84
C PHE A 226 1.02 -23.59 -16.57
N ALA A 227 -0.20 -23.86 -16.11
CA ALA A 227 -0.69 -25.22 -15.89
C ALA A 227 -1.07 -25.94 -17.19
N LEU A 228 -1.10 -25.24 -18.32
CA LEU A 228 -1.39 -25.81 -19.66
C LEU A 228 -0.10 -26.27 -20.37
N PHE A 229 1.07 -25.95 -19.86
CA PHE A 229 2.39 -26.33 -20.37
C PHE A 229 3.17 -27.17 -19.37
#